data_847bdfb0e507f3fd9ef383b5c6baa6c0
#
_entry.id   847bdfb0e507f3fd9ef383b5c6baa6c0
#
_cell.length_a   1.000
_cell.length_b   1.000
_cell.length_c   1.000
_cell.angle_alpha   90.00
_cell.angle_beta   90.00
_cell.angle_gamma   90.00
#
_symmetry.space_group_name_H-M   'P 1'
#
loop_
_entity.id
_entity.type
_entity.pdbx_description
1 polymer ?
#
loop_
_entity_poly.entity_id
_entity_poly.type
_entity_poly.pdbx_seq_one_letter_code
_entity_poly.pdbx_strand_id
1 'polypeptide(L)'
;GAGQYAGRKSKCGNITIAGGKIIAKCDKGNWDIGPGDEGTCGSVKVDKNVIAPGVRVYDSDAPEPTHTPDPTPAPTPNPAPAPTPHFGTEQYGDLKHIPIPNAGLVILSPFFPKLFMRLGMLSQDYRSFNSNESKVRAIFILQRLITNEDREYNEKELFLNRLLVNYFSDEPLPRRLELNQDELNAIDSLLEIAKMSWSKMRSTSMRAFQEAFLSRNGSIEKTEREWTLTVEERAYDILLDSIPWSYKLMRLPWMDNMLRVNWR
;
A
#
# COMPACT_ATOMS: atom_id res chain seq x y z
N GLY A 1 0.81 -19.56 14.46
CA GLY A 1 0.27 -20.73 13.79
C GLY A 1 1.33 -21.43 12.96
N ALA A 2 1.31 -22.77 12.92
CA ALA A 2 2.18 -23.54 12.06
C ALA A 2 1.77 -23.28 10.60
N GLY A 3 2.68 -22.70 9.80
CA GLY A 3 2.42 -22.45 8.38
C GLY A 3 2.31 -23.77 7.58
N GLN A 4 1.39 -23.82 6.64
CA GLN A 4 1.29 -24.95 5.70
C GLN A 4 2.40 -24.84 4.63
N TYR A 5 3.28 -25.84 4.61
CA TYR A 5 4.02 -26.19 3.41
C TYR A 5 3.32 -27.37 2.74
N ALA A 6 3.04 -27.27 1.45
CA ALA A 6 2.38 -28.30 0.69
C ALA A 6 3.06 -29.67 0.90
N GLY A 7 2.31 -30.62 1.47
CA GLY A 7 2.71 -32.01 1.64
C GLY A 7 3.30 -32.42 2.99
N ARG A 8 3.33 -31.55 4.02
CA ARG A 8 3.76 -31.95 5.38
C ARG A 8 2.75 -31.48 6.43
N LYS A 9 2.26 -32.43 7.26
CA LYS A 9 1.44 -32.10 8.44
C LYS A 9 2.25 -31.25 9.42
N SER A 10 1.74 -30.06 9.74
CA SER A 10 2.39 -29.14 10.67
C SER A 10 2.06 -29.54 12.12
N LYS A 11 3.07 -29.48 13.00
CA LYS A 11 2.87 -29.68 14.46
C LYS A 11 3.20 -28.39 15.18
N CYS A 12 2.33 -27.93 16.06
CA CYS A 12 2.66 -26.88 17.00
C CYS A 12 2.71 -27.43 18.44
N GLY A 13 3.52 -26.78 19.31
CA GLY A 13 3.56 -27.09 20.73
C GLY A 13 2.34 -26.52 21.47
N ASN A 14 2.46 -26.40 22.80
CA ASN A 14 1.40 -25.79 23.60
C ASN A 14 1.30 -24.29 23.32
N ILE A 15 0.07 -23.79 23.27
CA ILE A 15 -0.24 -22.37 23.08
C ILE A 15 -0.85 -21.87 24.39
N THR A 16 -0.22 -20.86 25.03
CA THR A 16 -0.75 -20.21 26.23
C THR A 16 -0.82 -18.71 26.01
N ILE A 17 -2.01 -18.12 26.20
CA ILE A 17 -2.26 -16.71 26.06
C ILE A 17 -2.94 -16.20 27.33
N ALA A 18 -2.21 -15.40 28.12
CA ALA A 18 -2.62 -14.97 29.45
C ALA A 18 -3.01 -13.47 29.54
N GLY A 19 -2.95 -12.72 28.44
CA GLY A 19 -3.29 -11.30 28.45
C GLY A 19 -3.37 -10.67 27.06
N GLY A 20 -3.87 -9.41 27.00
CA GLY A 20 -4.05 -8.67 25.75
C GLY A 20 -5.45 -8.85 25.14
N LYS A 21 -5.76 -8.12 24.05
CA LYS A 21 -6.99 -8.29 23.27
C LYS A 21 -6.68 -9.12 22.03
N ILE A 22 -7.35 -10.24 21.87
CA ILE A 22 -7.15 -11.13 20.72
C ILE A 22 -8.32 -10.98 19.78
N ILE A 23 -8.03 -10.69 18.50
CA ILE A 23 -8.94 -10.78 17.39
C ILE A 23 -8.27 -11.71 16.39
N ALA A 24 -8.79 -12.92 16.23
CA ALA A 24 -8.27 -13.91 15.31
C ALA A 24 -9.41 -14.44 14.44
N LYS A 25 -9.14 -14.66 13.16
CA LYS A 25 -10.08 -15.26 12.21
C LYS A 25 -9.30 -16.13 11.23
N CYS A 26 -9.80 -17.32 10.98
CA CYS A 26 -9.29 -18.21 9.95
C CYS A 26 -10.29 -18.29 8.80
N ASP A 27 -9.85 -18.01 7.58
CA ASP A 27 -10.70 -18.08 6.39
C ASP A 27 -10.94 -19.51 5.90
N LYS A 28 -10.01 -20.43 6.23
CA LYS A 28 -10.11 -21.86 5.92
C LYS A 28 -9.57 -22.66 7.09
N GLY A 29 -10.42 -23.42 7.74
CA GLY A 29 -10.07 -24.27 8.87
C GLY A 29 -11.09 -24.21 9.99
N ASN A 30 -10.98 -25.16 10.94
CA ASN A 30 -11.95 -25.33 12.01
C ASN A 30 -11.74 -24.40 13.20
N TRP A 31 -10.53 -23.81 13.34
CA TRP A 31 -10.12 -23.07 14.52
C TRP A 31 -9.45 -21.75 14.16
N ASP A 32 -9.82 -20.70 14.85
CA ASP A 32 -9.17 -19.39 14.73
C ASP A 32 -7.89 -19.32 15.57
N ILE A 33 -7.83 -20.09 16.66
CA ILE A 33 -6.63 -20.29 17.49
C ILE A 33 -6.46 -21.79 17.69
N GLY A 34 -5.45 -22.37 17.05
CA GLY A 34 -5.22 -23.83 17.10
C GLY A 34 -4.33 -24.30 15.96
N PRO A 35 -4.36 -25.60 15.65
CA PRO A 35 -3.66 -26.16 14.51
C PRO A 35 -4.27 -25.65 13.20
N GLY A 36 -3.42 -25.48 12.17
CA GLY A 36 -3.90 -25.28 10.80
C GLY A 36 -4.58 -26.54 10.29
N ASP A 37 -5.15 -26.44 9.08
CA ASP A 37 -5.81 -27.55 8.39
C ASP A 37 -4.88 -28.76 8.31
N GLU A 38 -5.33 -29.95 8.72
CA GLU A 38 -4.52 -31.18 8.86
C GLU A 38 -3.32 -31.11 9.84
N GLY A 39 -3.16 -30.03 10.61
CA GLY A 39 -2.12 -29.90 11.63
C GLY A 39 -2.53 -30.45 12.98
N THR A 40 -1.56 -30.63 13.88
CA THR A 40 -1.80 -30.99 15.29
C THR A 40 -1.19 -29.97 16.21
N CYS A 41 -1.88 -29.62 17.31
CA CYS A 41 -1.36 -28.81 18.41
C CYS A 41 -1.28 -29.61 19.71
N GLY A 42 -0.41 -29.14 20.61
CA GLY A 42 -0.53 -29.50 22.02
C GLY A 42 -1.72 -28.79 22.68
N SER A 43 -1.71 -28.65 24.00
CA SER A 43 -2.80 -27.95 24.69
C SER A 43 -2.87 -26.46 24.32
N VAL A 44 -4.08 -25.95 24.11
CA VAL A 44 -4.33 -24.52 23.88
C VAL A 44 -5.05 -23.96 25.11
N LYS A 45 -4.41 -23.03 25.82
CA LYS A 45 -4.98 -22.36 27.00
C LYS A 45 -5.08 -20.86 26.70
N VAL A 46 -6.31 -20.35 26.69
CA VAL A 46 -6.58 -18.91 26.48
C VAL A 46 -7.48 -18.41 27.60
N ASP A 47 -7.13 -17.29 28.22
CA ASP A 47 -8.00 -16.65 29.20
C ASP A 47 -9.29 -16.15 28.52
N LYS A 48 -10.45 -16.60 29.04
CA LYS A 48 -11.77 -16.25 28.46
C LYS A 48 -12.05 -14.75 28.41
N ASN A 49 -11.40 -13.96 29.23
CA ASN A 49 -11.55 -12.49 29.26
C ASN A 49 -10.78 -11.78 28.14
N VAL A 50 -9.96 -12.52 27.41
CA VAL A 50 -9.06 -12.01 26.36
C VAL A 50 -9.59 -12.30 24.96
N ILE A 51 -10.54 -13.21 24.82
CA ILE A 51 -11.07 -13.68 23.55
C ILE A 51 -12.24 -12.79 23.09
N ALA A 52 -12.19 -12.29 21.85
CA ALA A 52 -13.33 -11.61 21.27
C ALA A 52 -14.50 -12.61 21.02
N PRO A 53 -15.76 -12.17 21.13
CA PRO A 53 -16.92 -13.02 20.82
C PRO A 53 -16.83 -13.60 19.38
N GLY A 54 -17.04 -14.92 19.26
CA GLY A 54 -17.05 -15.61 17.97
C GLY A 54 -15.70 -16.17 17.51
N VAL A 55 -14.63 -16.01 18.28
CA VAL A 55 -13.34 -16.64 18.00
C VAL A 55 -13.36 -18.10 18.45
N ARG A 56 -13.05 -19.03 17.54
CA ARG A 56 -13.00 -20.48 17.80
C ARG A 56 -11.60 -20.87 18.27
N VAL A 57 -11.52 -21.44 19.47
CA VAL A 57 -10.28 -21.93 20.09
C VAL A 57 -10.26 -23.45 20.03
N TYR A 58 -9.11 -24.04 19.68
CA TYR A 58 -8.94 -25.47 19.65
C TYR A 58 -9.07 -26.05 21.07
N ASP A 59 -9.92 -27.07 21.21
CA ASP A 59 -10.08 -27.84 22.44
C ASP A 59 -9.71 -29.29 22.13
N SER A 60 -8.66 -29.80 22.79
CA SER A 60 -8.16 -31.17 22.61
C SER A 60 -9.15 -32.25 23.07
N ASP A 61 -10.14 -31.89 23.88
CA ASP A 61 -11.08 -32.82 24.49
C ASP A 61 -12.48 -32.75 23.82
N ALA A 62 -12.66 -31.83 22.85
CA ALA A 62 -13.89 -31.73 22.08
C ALA A 62 -13.92 -32.73 20.91
N PRO A 63 -15.05 -33.40 20.63
CA PRO A 63 -15.17 -34.25 19.45
C PRO A 63 -14.99 -33.43 18.19
N GLU A 64 -14.20 -33.92 17.24
CA GLU A 64 -14.00 -33.29 15.93
C GLU A 64 -15.36 -32.96 15.28
N PRO A 65 -15.58 -31.75 14.81
CA PRO A 65 -16.80 -31.42 14.07
C PRO A 65 -16.85 -32.26 12.79
N THR A 66 -17.85 -33.12 12.68
CA THR A 66 -18.11 -33.92 11.49
C THR A 66 -18.39 -33.03 10.29
N HIS A 67 -17.55 -33.12 9.27
CA HIS A 67 -17.79 -32.49 7.97
C HIS A 67 -19.03 -33.14 7.33
N THR A 68 -20.12 -32.40 7.30
CA THR A 68 -21.21 -32.68 6.36
C THR A 68 -20.72 -32.21 4.98
N PRO A 69 -20.70 -33.05 3.95
CA PRO A 69 -20.36 -32.59 2.60
C PRO A 69 -21.36 -31.53 2.16
N ASP A 70 -20.87 -30.33 1.90
CA ASP A 70 -21.65 -29.24 1.33
C ASP A 70 -22.22 -29.69 -0.04
N PRO A 71 -23.50 -29.41 -0.34
CA PRO A 71 -24.07 -29.73 -1.66
C PRO A 71 -23.29 -28.99 -2.74
N THR A 72 -22.87 -29.69 -3.78
CA THR A 72 -22.18 -29.17 -4.96
C THR A 72 -22.87 -27.89 -5.45
N PRO A 73 -22.20 -26.73 -5.43
CA PRO A 73 -22.81 -25.51 -5.91
C PRO A 73 -23.03 -25.59 -7.43
N ALA A 74 -24.23 -25.22 -7.84
CA ALA A 74 -24.55 -24.95 -9.24
C ALA A 74 -23.57 -23.93 -9.82
N PRO A 75 -23.25 -23.93 -11.14
CA PRO A 75 -22.32 -23.03 -11.75
C PRO A 75 -22.76 -21.57 -11.48
N THR A 76 -22.02 -20.88 -10.67
CA THR A 76 -22.22 -19.47 -10.34
C THR A 76 -22.01 -18.64 -11.60
N PRO A 77 -22.92 -17.74 -11.96
CA PRO A 77 -22.63 -16.74 -12.99
C PRO A 77 -21.40 -15.94 -12.56
N ASN A 78 -20.54 -15.63 -13.53
CA ASN A 78 -19.31 -14.88 -13.37
C ASN A 78 -19.53 -13.72 -12.36
N PRO A 79 -18.72 -13.60 -11.30
CA PRO A 79 -18.91 -12.52 -10.36
C PRO A 79 -18.82 -11.19 -11.12
N ALA A 80 -19.84 -10.37 -10.96
CA ALA A 80 -19.79 -8.99 -11.39
C ALA A 80 -18.47 -8.37 -10.86
N PRO A 81 -17.79 -7.51 -11.62
CA PRO A 81 -16.57 -6.88 -11.16
C PRO A 81 -16.84 -6.31 -9.76
N ALA A 82 -15.97 -6.66 -8.83
CA ALA A 82 -16.07 -6.21 -7.43
C ALA A 82 -16.33 -4.71 -7.44
N PRO A 83 -17.28 -4.21 -6.61
CA PRO A 83 -17.53 -2.79 -6.53
C PRO A 83 -16.20 -2.10 -6.27
N THR A 84 -15.84 -1.17 -7.16
CA THR A 84 -14.65 -0.33 -6.99
C THR A 84 -14.74 0.25 -5.58
N PRO A 85 -13.74 0.08 -4.72
CA PRO A 85 -13.80 0.64 -3.38
C PRO A 85 -14.11 2.12 -3.52
N HIS A 86 -15.22 2.53 -2.92
CA HIS A 86 -15.58 3.93 -2.82
C HIS A 86 -14.57 4.58 -1.88
N PHE A 87 -13.48 5.05 -2.45
CA PHE A 87 -12.60 6.01 -1.84
C PHE A 87 -13.49 7.17 -1.42
N GLY A 88 -13.56 7.50 -0.13
CA GLY A 88 -14.39 8.56 0.45
C GLY A 88 -14.81 9.66 -0.52
N THR A 89 -15.41 9.27 -1.63
CA THR A 89 -15.84 10.15 -2.73
C THR A 89 -16.93 11.06 -2.27
N GLU A 90 -17.59 10.76 -1.14
CA GLU A 90 -18.53 11.68 -0.52
C GLU A 90 -17.84 12.96 -0.02
N GLN A 91 -16.57 12.90 0.36
CA GLN A 91 -15.80 14.08 0.76
C GLN A 91 -15.22 14.86 -0.43
N TYR A 92 -15.16 14.23 -1.61
CA TYR A 92 -14.63 14.81 -2.86
C TYR A 92 -15.64 14.69 -4.02
N GLY A 93 -16.88 14.28 -3.73
CA GLY A 93 -17.88 13.78 -4.68
C GLY A 93 -18.34 14.72 -5.79
N ASP A 94 -18.07 16.03 -5.70
CA ASP A 94 -18.40 17.01 -6.72
C ASP A 94 -17.20 17.80 -7.26
N LEU A 95 -15.98 17.51 -6.79
CA LEU A 95 -14.79 18.19 -7.26
C LEU A 95 -14.30 17.49 -8.55
N LYS A 96 -14.65 18.05 -9.68
CA LYS A 96 -14.09 17.64 -10.99
C LYS A 96 -12.56 17.72 -11.00
N HIS A 97 -11.96 18.55 -10.12
CA HIS A 97 -10.53 18.79 -10.02
C HIS A 97 -10.10 18.79 -8.56
N ILE A 98 -9.27 17.84 -8.16
CA ILE A 98 -8.68 17.77 -6.82
C ILE A 98 -7.33 18.47 -6.86
N PRO A 99 -7.15 19.65 -6.22
CA PRO A 99 -5.87 20.35 -6.20
C PRO A 99 -4.86 19.60 -5.35
N ILE A 100 -3.63 19.48 -5.83
CA ILE A 100 -2.51 18.84 -5.15
C ILE A 100 -1.25 19.70 -5.23
N PRO A 101 -0.41 19.74 -4.17
CA PRO A 101 0.80 20.56 -4.15
C PRO A 101 2.06 19.81 -4.60
N ASN A 102 1.95 18.53 -4.92
CA ASN A 102 3.07 17.61 -5.10
C ASN A 102 3.04 16.87 -6.45
N ALA A 103 2.44 17.50 -7.45
CA ALA A 103 2.23 16.92 -8.78
C ALA A 103 3.53 16.43 -9.45
N GLY A 104 4.64 17.05 -9.17
CA GLY A 104 5.93 16.69 -9.74
C GLY A 104 6.51 15.35 -9.27
N LEU A 105 5.95 14.75 -8.23
CA LEU A 105 6.33 13.43 -7.74
C LEU A 105 6.32 12.36 -8.83
N VAL A 106 5.47 12.51 -9.83
CA VAL A 106 5.33 11.58 -10.97
C VAL A 106 6.62 11.39 -11.76
N ILE A 107 7.52 12.39 -11.76
CA ILE A 107 8.84 12.26 -12.42
C ILE A 107 9.63 11.09 -11.83
N LEU A 108 9.49 10.82 -10.54
CA LEU A 108 10.22 9.78 -9.83
C LEU A 108 9.58 8.39 -9.94
N SER A 109 8.42 8.28 -10.59
CA SER A 109 7.65 7.03 -10.65
C SER A 109 8.42 5.81 -11.19
N PRO A 110 9.35 5.91 -12.15
CA PRO A 110 10.11 4.74 -12.60
C PRO A 110 11.05 4.14 -11.54
N PHE A 111 11.34 4.90 -10.49
CA PHE A 111 12.21 4.45 -9.39
C PHE A 111 11.45 3.79 -8.24
N PHE A 112 10.12 3.99 -8.14
CA PHE A 112 9.32 3.49 -7.03
C PHE A 112 9.34 1.96 -6.87
N PRO A 113 9.25 1.13 -7.94
CA PRO A 113 9.30 -0.32 -7.78
C PRO A 113 10.60 -0.77 -7.09
N LYS A 114 11.74 -0.21 -7.49
CA LYS A 114 13.03 -0.54 -6.88
C LYS A 114 13.15 -0.02 -5.44
N LEU A 115 12.60 1.16 -5.14
CA LEU A 115 12.55 1.72 -3.80
C LEU A 115 11.80 0.79 -2.85
N PHE A 116 10.55 0.47 -3.16
CA PHE A 116 9.70 -0.33 -2.29
C PHE A 116 10.14 -1.80 -2.22
N MET A 117 10.73 -2.35 -3.29
CA MET A 117 11.38 -3.66 -3.26
C MET A 117 12.55 -3.68 -2.27
N ARG A 118 13.44 -2.69 -2.33
CA ARG A 118 14.60 -2.57 -1.43
C ARG A 118 14.18 -2.45 0.04
N LEU A 119 13.06 -1.78 0.31
CA LEU A 119 12.50 -1.63 1.65
C LEU A 119 11.65 -2.84 2.11
N GLY A 120 11.55 -3.90 1.29
CA GLY A 120 10.79 -5.10 1.64
C GLY A 120 9.29 -4.86 1.79
N MET A 121 8.74 -3.84 1.12
CA MET A 121 7.33 -3.44 1.24
C MET A 121 6.41 -4.15 0.24
N LEU A 122 6.97 -4.82 -0.75
CA LEU A 122 6.21 -5.49 -1.80
C LEU A 122 6.11 -7.00 -1.55
N SER A 123 5.03 -7.60 -2.07
CA SER A 123 4.84 -9.04 -2.15
C SER A 123 5.95 -9.71 -2.99
N GLN A 124 6.06 -11.03 -2.90
CA GLN A 124 7.12 -11.78 -3.61
C GLN A 124 7.07 -11.63 -5.14
N ASP A 125 5.90 -11.40 -5.70
CA ASP A 125 5.68 -11.16 -7.14
C ASP A 125 5.82 -9.69 -7.55
N TYR A 126 6.10 -8.79 -6.58
CA TYR A 126 6.21 -7.33 -6.74
C TYR A 126 4.97 -6.63 -7.31
N ARG A 127 3.81 -7.30 -7.32
CA ARG A 127 2.56 -6.77 -7.89
C ARG A 127 1.66 -6.09 -6.88
N SER A 128 1.93 -6.27 -5.60
CA SER A 128 1.17 -5.66 -4.51
C SER A 128 2.06 -5.28 -3.35
N PHE A 129 1.58 -4.41 -2.50
CA PHE A 129 2.18 -4.20 -1.18
C PHE A 129 1.83 -5.40 -0.28
N ASN A 130 2.75 -5.78 0.59
CA ASN A 130 2.59 -6.91 1.49
C ASN A 130 1.60 -6.65 2.64
N SER A 131 1.30 -5.39 2.95
CA SER A 131 0.32 -5.00 3.96
C SER A 131 -0.19 -3.57 3.76
N ASN A 132 -1.32 -3.22 4.40
CA ASN A 132 -1.81 -1.85 4.46
C ASN A 132 -0.85 -0.92 5.22
N GLU A 133 -0.18 -1.42 6.25
CA GLU A 133 0.86 -0.68 6.96
C GLU A 133 2.00 -0.28 6.02
N SER A 134 2.46 -1.19 5.16
CA SER A 134 3.48 -0.89 4.14
C SER A 134 3.00 0.18 3.15
N LYS A 135 1.71 0.18 2.77
CA LYS A 135 1.13 1.25 1.93
C LYS A 135 1.14 2.59 2.66
N VAL A 136 0.74 2.62 3.93
CA VAL A 136 0.74 3.84 4.75
C VAL A 136 2.17 4.38 4.86
N ARG A 137 3.17 3.54 5.18
CA ARG A 137 4.57 3.97 5.20
C ARG A 137 5.04 4.50 3.85
N ALA A 138 4.69 3.82 2.76
CA ALA A 138 5.02 4.25 1.41
C ALA A 138 4.45 5.63 1.05
N ILE A 139 3.23 5.99 1.51
CA ILE A 139 2.64 7.32 1.34
C ILE A 139 3.57 8.41 1.94
N PHE A 140 4.07 8.19 3.15
CA PHE A 140 4.94 9.15 3.84
C PHE A 140 6.36 9.17 3.27
N ILE A 141 6.88 8.04 2.79
CA ILE A 141 8.14 7.97 2.05
C ILE A 141 8.05 8.82 0.77
N LEU A 142 6.96 8.67 0.00
CA LEU A 142 6.73 9.49 -1.19
C LEU A 142 6.64 10.98 -0.86
N GLN A 143 6.00 11.33 0.26
CA GLN A 143 5.93 12.72 0.70
C GLN A 143 7.30 13.28 1.09
N ARG A 144 8.11 12.48 1.77
CA ARG A 144 9.47 12.86 2.17
C ARG A 144 10.39 13.13 0.97
N LEU A 145 10.21 12.41 -0.14
CA LEU A 145 10.94 12.67 -1.39
C LEU A 145 10.75 14.10 -1.90
N ILE A 146 9.58 14.72 -1.63
CA ILE A 146 9.24 16.04 -2.16
C ILE A 146 9.79 17.16 -1.29
N THR A 147 9.55 17.11 0.01
CA THR A 147 9.80 18.23 0.92
C THR A 147 11.04 18.05 1.78
N ASN A 148 11.49 16.82 1.97
CA ASN A 148 12.51 16.44 2.94
C ASN A 148 12.20 16.93 4.37
N GLU A 149 10.92 17.15 4.70
CA GLU A 149 10.44 17.65 5.98
C GLU A 149 9.76 16.56 6.79
N ASP A 150 9.99 16.56 8.10
CA ASP A 150 9.27 15.74 9.06
C ASP A 150 8.25 16.63 9.79
N ARG A 151 7.03 16.67 9.29
CA ARG A 151 5.92 17.46 9.83
C ARG A 151 4.59 16.74 9.72
N GLU A 152 3.56 17.36 10.24
CA GLU A 152 2.19 16.93 9.98
C GLU A 152 1.75 17.31 8.57
N TYR A 153 1.01 16.40 7.93
CA TYR A 153 0.42 16.57 6.61
C TYR A 153 -1.09 16.40 6.68
N ASN A 154 -1.81 17.14 5.86
CA ASN A 154 -3.24 16.95 5.69
C ASN A 154 -3.53 15.97 4.54
N GLU A 155 -4.75 15.45 4.49
CA GLU A 155 -5.18 14.47 3.49
C GLU A 155 -5.01 14.94 2.04
N LYS A 156 -5.19 16.23 1.76
CA LYS A 156 -5.05 16.79 0.41
C LYS A 156 -3.60 16.75 -0.07
N GLU A 157 -2.66 17.00 0.84
CA GLU A 157 -1.22 16.91 0.53
C GLU A 157 -0.78 15.49 0.19
N LEU A 158 -1.45 14.49 0.76
CA LEU A 158 -1.12 13.08 0.58
C LEU A 158 -1.96 12.39 -0.51
N PHE A 159 -2.88 13.09 -1.16
CA PHE A 159 -3.83 12.49 -2.10
C PHE A 159 -3.14 11.77 -3.27
N LEU A 160 -2.18 12.45 -3.95
CA LEU A 160 -1.43 11.83 -5.04
C LEU A 160 -0.64 10.61 -4.55
N ASN A 161 -0.04 10.68 -3.35
CA ASN A 161 0.73 9.58 -2.78
C ASN A 161 -0.17 8.35 -2.52
N ARG A 162 -1.39 8.56 -1.99
CA ARG A 162 -2.40 7.51 -1.83
C ARG A 162 -2.74 6.85 -3.16
N LEU A 163 -2.96 7.65 -4.20
CA LEU A 163 -3.23 7.17 -5.55
C LEU A 163 -2.08 6.30 -6.08
N LEU A 164 -0.84 6.77 -5.94
CA LEU A 164 0.35 6.09 -6.45
C LEU A 164 0.68 4.77 -5.73
N VAL A 165 0.22 4.59 -4.48
CA VAL A 165 0.37 3.31 -3.75
C VAL A 165 -0.90 2.45 -3.78
N ASN A 166 -1.93 2.89 -4.50
CA ASN A 166 -3.23 2.22 -4.59
C ASN A 166 -3.84 1.99 -3.18
N TYR A 167 -3.90 3.07 -2.37
CA TYR A 167 -4.46 3.04 -1.01
C TYR A 167 -5.80 3.78 -0.97
N PHE A 168 -6.89 3.03 -1.03
CA PHE A 168 -8.27 3.53 -1.07
C PHE A 168 -9.07 3.06 0.16
N SER A 169 -8.45 3.07 1.33
CA SER A 169 -9.12 2.79 2.60
C SER A 169 -9.85 4.02 3.11
N ASP A 170 -11.01 3.81 3.75
CA ASP A 170 -11.75 4.84 4.48
C ASP A 170 -11.11 5.18 5.84
N GLU A 171 -10.12 4.38 6.26
CA GLU A 171 -9.35 4.67 7.45
C GLU A 171 -8.53 5.95 7.26
N PRO A 172 -8.63 6.91 8.19
CA PRO A 172 -7.87 8.14 8.12
C PRO A 172 -6.37 7.85 8.25
N LEU A 173 -5.56 8.54 7.44
CA LEU A 173 -4.11 8.46 7.59
C LEU A 173 -3.67 9.18 8.88
N PRO A 174 -2.59 8.71 9.53
CA PRO A 174 -1.96 9.49 10.58
C PRO A 174 -1.48 10.83 10.01
N ARG A 175 -1.58 11.91 10.79
CA ARG A 175 -1.09 13.23 10.34
C ARG A 175 0.41 13.28 10.16
N ARG A 176 1.14 12.49 10.95
CA ARG A 176 2.59 12.35 10.93
C ARG A 176 2.99 10.90 11.11
N LEU A 177 4.04 10.47 10.43
CA LEU A 177 4.63 9.15 10.58
C LEU A 177 6.15 9.28 10.58
N GLU A 178 6.78 8.78 11.63
CA GLU A 178 8.23 8.76 11.75
C GLU A 178 8.82 7.66 10.85
N LEU A 179 9.75 8.07 10.00
CA LEU A 179 10.48 7.15 9.11
C LEU A 179 11.75 6.67 9.79
N ASN A 180 12.07 5.41 9.61
CA ASN A 180 13.30 4.84 10.13
C ASN A 180 14.52 5.21 9.26
N GLN A 181 15.73 4.92 9.76
CA GLN A 181 16.97 5.30 9.09
C GLN A 181 17.15 4.62 7.72
N ASP A 182 16.70 3.38 7.54
CA ASP A 182 16.80 2.68 6.26
C ASP A 182 15.89 3.32 5.20
N GLU A 183 14.71 3.76 5.60
CA GLU A 183 13.78 4.50 4.73
C GLU A 183 14.36 5.86 4.34
N LEU A 184 14.94 6.61 5.28
CA LEU A 184 15.60 7.88 5.00
C LEU A 184 16.80 7.70 4.05
N ASN A 185 17.64 6.71 4.28
CA ASN A 185 18.76 6.38 3.40
C ASN A 185 18.31 5.97 1.99
N ALA A 186 17.17 5.28 1.89
CA ALA A 186 16.62 4.87 0.61
C ALA A 186 16.05 6.07 -0.17
N ILE A 187 15.42 7.03 0.52
CA ILE A 187 14.93 8.30 -0.02
C ILE A 187 16.09 9.11 -0.60
N ASP A 188 17.14 9.35 0.19
CA ASP A 188 18.32 10.12 -0.23
C ASP A 188 19.00 9.46 -1.43
N SER A 189 19.14 8.13 -1.41
CA SER A 189 19.72 7.36 -2.52
C SER A 189 18.90 7.50 -3.80
N LEU A 190 17.56 7.43 -3.71
CA LEU A 190 16.69 7.58 -4.87
C LEU A 190 16.79 8.98 -5.47
N LEU A 191 16.71 10.02 -4.64
CA LEU A 191 16.80 11.41 -5.08
C LEU A 191 18.13 11.69 -5.78
N GLU A 192 19.23 11.20 -5.23
CA GLU A 192 20.55 11.38 -5.84
C GLU A 192 20.65 10.61 -7.18
N ILE A 193 20.17 9.37 -7.25
CA ILE A 193 20.15 8.59 -8.49
C ILE A 193 19.30 9.31 -9.56
N ALA A 194 18.11 9.76 -9.21
CA ALA A 194 17.23 10.45 -10.15
C ALA A 194 17.87 11.73 -10.68
N LYS A 195 18.41 12.58 -9.77
CA LYS A 195 19.10 13.82 -10.12
C LYS A 195 20.32 13.57 -11.02
N MET A 196 21.15 12.59 -10.69
CA MET A 196 22.35 12.25 -11.45
C MET A 196 22.04 11.61 -12.82
N SER A 197 20.92 10.90 -12.91
CA SER A 197 20.44 10.31 -14.17
C SER A 197 19.91 11.36 -15.14
N TRP A 198 19.43 12.48 -14.63
CA TRP A 198 18.98 13.61 -15.47
C TRP A 198 20.12 14.62 -15.68
N SER A 199 20.73 14.58 -16.86
CA SER A 199 21.98 15.35 -17.15
C SER A 199 21.89 16.85 -16.82
N LYS A 200 20.74 17.46 -17.06
CA LYS A 200 20.51 18.91 -16.79
C LYS A 200 20.43 19.23 -15.29
N MET A 201 20.20 18.23 -14.44
CA MET A 201 20.05 18.42 -12.99
C MET A 201 21.31 18.08 -12.19
N ARG A 202 22.34 17.51 -12.80
CA ARG A 202 23.54 17.05 -12.08
C ARG A 202 24.22 18.12 -11.22
N SER A 203 24.30 19.34 -11.72
CA SER A 203 24.92 20.48 -11.00
C SER A 203 23.96 21.24 -10.09
N THR A 204 22.67 20.86 -10.07
CA THR A 204 21.65 21.51 -9.26
C THR A 204 21.72 20.97 -7.82
N SER A 205 21.49 21.81 -6.81
CA SER A 205 21.34 21.34 -5.44
C SER A 205 20.10 20.46 -5.30
N MET A 206 20.09 19.52 -4.36
CA MET A 206 18.92 18.65 -4.10
C MET A 206 17.68 19.48 -3.78
N ARG A 207 17.83 20.49 -2.94
CA ARG A 207 16.74 21.40 -2.59
C ARG A 207 16.15 22.11 -3.82
N ALA A 208 17.00 22.66 -4.68
CA ALA A 208 16.54 23.33 -5.90
C ALA A 208 15.85 22.34 -6.88
N PHE A 209 16.33 21.09 -6.97
CA PHE A 209 15.68 20.05 -7.75
C PHE A 209 14.27 19.72 -7.20
N GLN A 210 14.13 19.55 -5.89
CA GLN A 210 12.86 19.30 -5.22
C GLN A 210 11.87 20.47 -5.40
N GLU A 211 12.31 21.71 -5.13
CA GLU A 211 11.47 22.90 -5.25
C GLU A 211 11.06 23.20 -6.70
N ALA A 212 11.95 22.97 -7.66
CA ALA A 212 11.65 23.23 -9.06
C ALA A 212 10.74 22.19 -9.71
N PHE A 213 10.96 20.90 -9.42
CA PHE A 213 10.35 19.83 -10.19
C PHE A 213 9.46 18.90 -9.37
N LEU A 214 9.67 18.69 -8.07
CA LEU A 214 8.87 17.78 -7.28
C LEU A 214 7.73 18.50 -6.54
N SER A 215 8.00 19.66 -5.93
CA SER A 215 7.02 20.49 -5.24
C SER A 215 6.26 21.38 -6.25
N ARG A 216 5.39 20.74 -7.05
CA ARG A 216 4.62 21.41 -8.11
C ARG A 216 3.13 21.32 -7.83
N ASN A 217 2.44 22.44 -7.99
CA ASN A 217 0.99 22.42 -7.96
C ASN A 217 0.44 21.70 -9.20
N GLY A 218 -0.72 21.11 -9.01
CA GLY A 218 -1.47 20.47 -10.08
C GLY A 218 -2.87 20.13 -9.63
N SER A 219 -3.60 19.46 -10.49
CA SER A 219 -4.93 18.93 -10.18
C SER A 219 -5.10 17.54 -10.72
N ILE A 220 -5.86 16.72 -9.99
CA ILE A 220 -6.22 15.36 -10.39
C ILE A 220 -7.70 15.31 -10.73
N GLU A 221 -8.01 14.67 -11.84
CA GLU A 221 -9.36 14.32 -12.27
C GLU A 221 -9.49 12.81 -12.40
N LYS A 222 -10.66 12.29 -12.05
CA LYS A 222 -11.01 10.90 -12.29
C LYS A 222 -12.01 10.82 -13.44
N THR A 223 -11.70 10.03 -14.46
CA THR A 223 -12.65 9.59 -15.47
C THR A 223 -13.08 8.15 -15.18
N GLU A 224 -14.02 7.60 -15.94
CA GLU A 224 -14.45 6.20 -15.77
C GLU A 224 -13.32 5.17 -15.91
N ARG A 225 -12.27 5.49 -16.65
CA ARG A 225 -11.21 4.54 -17.05
C ARG A 225 -9.82 4.87 -16.55
N GLU A 226 -9.54 6.14 -16.27
CA GLU A 226 -8.18 6.58 -15.89
C GLU A 226 -8.21 7.79 -14.97
N TRP A 227 -7.09 8.01 -14.31
CA TRP A 227 -6.80 9.25 -13.62
C TRP A 227 -6.01 10.17 -14.53
N THR A 228 -6.33 11.47 -14.51
CA THR A 228 -5.58 12.50 -15.22
C THR A 228 -5.00 13.48 -14.23
N LEU A 229 -3.69 13.65 -14.25
CA LEU A 229 -2.96 14.65 -13.50
C LEU A 229 -2.56 15.78 -14.44
N THR A 230 -3.00 17.00 -14.16
CA THR A 230 -2.56 18.21 -14.86
C THR A 230 -1.63 18.98 -13.93
N VAL A 231 -0.42 19.27 -14.39
CA VAL A 231 0.61 19.97 -13.61
C VAL A 231 0.68 21.42 -14.06
N GLU A 232 0.80 22.35 -13.10
CA GLU A 232 0.99 23.77 -13.38
C GLU A 232 2.31 23.98 -14.13
N GLU A 233 2.25 24.59 -15.31
CA GLU A 233 3.41 24.83 -16.15
C GLU A 233 4.25 26.02 -15.66
N ARG A 234 5.58 25.93 -15.86
CA ARG A 234 6.54 27.00 -15.61
C ARG A 234 7.54 27.13 -16.76
N ALA A 235 8.10 28.31 -16.92
CA ALA A 235 9.00 28.62 -18.03
C ALA A 235 10.19 27.65 -18.19
N TYR A 236 10.68 27.09 -17.10
CA TYR A 236 11.81 26.15 -17.11
C TYR A 236 11.42 24.71 -17.36
N ASP A 237 10.14 24.39 -17.56
CA ASP A 237 9.66 23.03 -17.84
C ASP A 237 10.17 22.50 -19.20
N ILE A 238 10.76 23.37 -20.03
CA ILE A 238 11.52 22.96 -21.21
C ILE A 238 12.63 21.95 -20.87
N LEU A 239 13.13 21.94 -19.65
CA LEU A 239 14.13 20.98 -19.20
C LEU A 239 13.60 19.56 -19.11
N LEU A 240 12.27 19.39 -18.96
CA LEU A 240 11.61 18.09 -18.93
C LEU A 240 11.80 17.30 -20.24
N ASP A 241 12.00 17.99 -21.37
CA ASP A 241 12.28 17.35 -22.66
C ASP A 241 13.61 16.57 -22.65
N SER A 242 14.49 16.85 -21.68
CA SER A 242 15.78 16.17 -21.50
C SER A 242 15.74 15.02 -20.48
N ILE A 243 14.60 14.71 -19.89
CA ILE A 243 14.45 13.57 -18.99
C ILE A 243 14.61 12.27 -19.79
N PRO A 244 15.52 11.36 -19.38
CA PRO A 244 15.78 10.14 -20.16
C PRO A 244 14.78 9.00 -19.89
N TRP A 245 13.70 9.25 -19.17
CA TRP A 245 12.62 8.27 -18.89
C TRP A 245 11.24 8.86 -19.10
N SER A 246 10.24 7.99 -19.25
CA SER A 246 8.84 8.41 -19.41
C SER A 246 8.16 8.66 -18.07
N TYR A 247 7.36 9.69 -17.96
CA TYR A 247 6.50 10.02 -16.81
C TYR A 247 5.07 10.42 -17.23
N LYS A 248 4.80 10.53 -18.54
CA LYS A 248 3.51 11.05 -19.07
C LYS A 248 2.36 10.05 -18.96
N LEU A 249 2.68 8.79 -18.89
CA LEU A 249 1.68 7.72 -18.73
C LEU A 249 2.27 6.63 -17.84
N MET A 250 1.60 6.33 -16.73
CA MET A 250 2.10 5.33 -15.81
C MET A 250 1.02 4.41 -15.30
N ARG A 251 1.41 3.17 -15.07
CA ARG A 251 0.69 2.17 -14.32
C ARG A 251 1.72 1.35 -13.55
N LEU A 252 1.90 1.64 -12.27
CA LEU A 252 2.78 0.85 -11.42
C LEU A 252 2.19 -0.55 -11.21
N PRO A 253 3.01 -1.58 -10.93
CA PRO A 253 2.54 -2.97 -10.87
C PRO A 253 1.35 -3.22 -9.91
N TRP A 254 1.22 -2.41 -8.89
CA TRP A 254 0.16 -2.49 -7.87
C TRP A 254 -1.01 -1.52 -8.09
N MET A 255 -0.99 -0.74 -9.17
CA MET A 255 -2.08 0.20 -9.50
C MET A 255 -3.15 -0.48 -10.35
N ASP A 256 -4.41 -0.31 -9.98
CA ASP A 256 -5.55 -0.81 -10.76
C ASP A 256 -5.79 0.05 -12.00
N ASN A 257 -5.68 1.37 -11.84
CA ASN A 257 -5.96 2.33 -12.89
C ASN A 257 -4.69 3.00 -13.41
N MET A 258 -4.74 3.43 -14.67
CA MET A 258 -3.68 4.19 -15.30
C MET A 258 -3.73 5.65 -14.84
N LEU A 259 -2.57 6.28 -14.71
CA LEU A 259 -2.43 7.72 -14.50
C LEU A 259 -1.80 8.36 -15.72
N ARG A 260 -2.56 9.24 -16.37
CA ARG A 260 -2.10 10.12 -17.45
C ARG A 260 -1.61 11.43 -16.84
N VAL A 261 -0.47 11.90 -17.30
CA VAL A 261 0.12 13.15 -16.82
C VAL A 261 0.15 14.17 -17.97
N ASN A 262 -0.58 15.24 -17.79
CA ASN A 262 -0.57 16.44 -18.65
C ASN A 262 0.42 17.43 -18.05
N TRP A 263 1.64 17.37 -18.51
CA TRP A 263 2.71 18.29 -18.12
C TRP A 263 3.59 18.48 -19.33
N ARG A 264 3.43 19.62 -19.98
CA ARG A 264 4.11 20.00 -21.20
C ARG A 264 4.10 18.96 -22.34
#